data_7af0e840ad6f4cfeb50cf89d98cd5eb4
#
_entry.id   7af0e840ad6f4cfeb50cf89d98cd5eb4
#
_cell.length_a   1.000
_cell.length_b   1.000
_cell.length_c   1.000
_cell.angle_alpha   90.00
_cell.angle_beta   90.00
_cell.angle_gamma   90.00
#
_symmetry.space_group_name_H-M   'P 1'
#
loop_
_entity.id
_entity.type
_entity.pdbx_description
1 polymer ?
#
loop_
_entity_poly.entity_id
_entity_poly.type
_entity_poly.pdbx_seq_one_letter_code
_entity_poly.pdbx_strand_id
1 'polypeptide(L)'
;MFAGLVDSLAGDMRVLAEIVRSLEFDLKNDLRNMHNKFYYALTTHPGHHAAKDNAGGYCYLNNAAVLAKALTKSSLNLTRVAILDVDYHAGNGTCSLFYHDPDVLVVSIHASPEGEYPWNSGYATEQGSGRGLHKTINVPLPPASTWAEYEPALVATIRAIKKHDAQVLVVSLGLDTHEFDPVQERETAGMSLNYDDYEKMGALIAGCGVATVFVQEGGYNLEAAGSIVASVFRGMESGFCSANPERGESAETIATNVLAEITKSFPKRFVDQTKPDRGAPAVTYDDELESDDGDSDGDSEGEKTVSPVPASPLKSPKDPPKKHPGNTPGPAVSATPTKPTEPTKPEPKQKTKGGWFGF
;
A
#
# COMPACT_ATOMS: atom_id res chain seq x y z
N MET A 1 -7.49 -9.35 25.04
CA MET A 1 -7.02 -9.29 23.63
C MET A 1 -7.56 -8.05 22.92
N PHE A 2 -8.88 -7.78 22.89
CA PHE A 2 -9.46 -6.61 22.18
C PHE A 2 -9.02 -5.24 22.71
N ALA A 3 -8.83 -5.05 24.03
CA ALA A 3 -8.39 -3.78 24.59
C ALA A 3 -7.03 -3.32 24.02
N GLY A 4 -6.04 -4.21 23.96
CA GLY A 4 -4.73 -3.88 23.41
C GLY A 4 -4.77 -3.50 21.91
N LEU A 5 -5.65 -4.13 21.12
CA LEU A 5 -5.85 -3.76 19.72
C LEU A 5 -6.44 -2.35 19.59
N VAL A 6 -7.46 -2.03 20.39
CA VAL A 6 -8.08 -0.68 20.39
C VAL A 6 -7.05 0.38 20.76
N ASP A 7 -6.21 0.13 21.78
CA ASP A 7 -5.17 1.06 22.20
C ASP A 7 -4.12 1.27 21.11
N SER A 8 -3.73 0.21 20.40
CA SER A 8 -2.78 0.26 19.29
C SER A 8 -3.35 1.06 18.11
N LEU A 9 -4.59 0.79 17.69
CA LEU A 9 -5.26 1.54 16.63
C LEU A 9 -5.44 3.03 16.99
N ALA A 10 -5.75 3.33 18.25
CA ALA A 10 -5.79 4.71 18.74
C ALA A 10 -4.40 5.36 18.71
N GLY A 11 -3.33 4.58 18.87
CA GLY A 11 -1.95 5.00 18.68
C GLY A 11 -1.69 5.42 17.24
N ASP A 12 -2.05 4.57 16.29
CA ASP A 12 -1.93 4.83 14.86
C ASP A 12 -2.69 6.11 14.46
N MET A 13 -3.93 6.29 14.94
CA MET A 13 -4.70 7.52 14.66
C MET A 13 -4.05 8.77 15.24
N ARG A 14 -3.37 8.69 16.39
CA ARG A 14 -2.60 9.83 16.94
C ARG A 14 -1.41 10.20 16.06
N VAL A 15 -0.70 9.21 15.52
CA VAL A 15 0.40 9.45 14.56
C VAL A 15 -0.13 10.20 13.33
N LEU A 16 -1.23 9.74 12.73
CA LEU A 16 -1.82 10.41 11.57
C LEU A 16 -2.29 11.84 11.89
N ALA A 17 -2.89 12.05 13.04
CA ALA A 17 -3.32 13.39 13.48
C ALA A 17 -2.13 14.34 13.67
N GLU A 18 -0.99 13.85 14.15
CA GLU A 18 0.25 14.66 14.29
C GLU A 18 0.82 15.01 12.91
N ILE A 19 0.83 14.08 11.97
CA ILE A 19 1.23 14.34 10.58
C ILE A 19 0.37 15.46 9.96
N VAL A 20 -0.96 15.39 10.12
CA VAL A 20 -1.86 16.44 9.60
C VAL A 20 -1.52 17.80 10.23
N ARG A 21 -1.32 17.87 11.54
CA ARG A 21 -0.94 19.11 12.22
C ARG A 21 0.40 19.67 11.74
N SER A 22 1.39 18.80 11.57
CA SER A 22 2.72 19.20 11.09
C SER A 22 2.65 19.71 9.65
N LEU A 23 1.91 19.02 8.80
CA LEU A 23 1.69 19.43 7.41
C LEU A 23 0.93 20.77 7.34
N GLU A 24 -0.12 20.96 8.15
CA GLU A 24 -0.84 22.21 8.23
C GLU A 24 0.06 23.38 8.69
N PHE A 25 0.92 23.14 9.69
CA PHE A 25 1.86 24.14 10.16
C PHE A 25 2.84 24.53 9.06
N ASP A 26 3.43 23.55 8.40
CA ASP A 26 4.43 23.79 7.35
C ASP A 26 3.82 24.47 6.11
N LEU A 27 2.64 24.02 5.64
CA LEU A 27 1.93 24.64 4.52
C LEU A 27 1.55 26.10 4.79
N LYS A 28 1.24 26.45 6.04
CA LYS A 28 0.93 27.84 6.41
C LYS A 28 2.17 28.74 6.50
N ASN A 29 3.32 28.17 6.88
CA ASN A 29 4.51 28.94 7.20
C ASN A 29 5.61 28.89 6.14
N ASP A 30 5.65 27.84 5.29
CA ASP A 30 6.74 27.64 4.33
C ASP A 30 6.24 27.03 2.98
N LEU A 31 5.27 27.69 2.37
CA LEU A 31 4.69 27.25 1.09
C LEU A 31 5.73 27.05 -0.03
N ARG A 32 6.85 27.81 0.02
CA ARG A 32 7.86 27.75 -1.05
C ARG A 32 8.67 26.47 -1.06
N ASN A 33 8.80 25.80 0.10
CA ASN A 33 9.63 24.60 0.25
C ASN A 33 8.80 23.34 0.47
N MET A 34 7.48 23.41 0.33
CA MET A 34 6.63 22.24 0.58
C MET A 34 6.91 21.08 -0.38
N HIS A 35 7.34 21.38 -1.61
CA HIS A 35 7.73 20.36 -2.57
C HIS A 35 8.96 19.52 -2.15
N ASN A 36 9.72 20.00 -1.14
CA ASN A 36 10.90 19.33 -0.60
C ASN A 36 10.62 18.69 0.77
N LYS A 37 9.36 18.61 1.21
CA LYS A 37 9.02 18.03 2.50
C LYS A 37 8.37 16.69 2.35
N PHE A 38 8.82 15.76 3.19
CA PHE A 38 8.14 14.49 3.35
C PHE A 38 8.03 14.11 4.83
N TYR A 39 7.05 13.29 5.12
CA TYR A 39 6.70 12.81 6.46
C TYR A 39 6.57 11.30 6.40
N TYR A 40 6.77 10.64 7.52
CA TYR A 40 6.58 9.20 7.63
C TYR A 40 5.72 8.85 8.83
N ALA A 41 4.55 8.29 8.55
CA ALA A 41 3.67 7.72 9.54
C ALA A 41 4.06 6.27 9.80
N LEU A 42 4.86 6.04 10.83
CA LEU A 42 5.19 4.70 11.31
C LEU A 42 4.04 4.20 12.18
N THR A 43 3.14 3.45 11.57
CA THR A 43 1.96 2.85 12.21
C THR A 43 2.24 1.41 12.63
N THR A 44 1.50 0.93 13.63
CA THR A 44 1.65 -0.44 14.12
C THR A 44 1.04 -1.47 13.17
N HIS A 45 -0.05 -1.09 12.48
CA HIS A 45 -0.77 -1.96 11.57
C HIS A 45 -0.75 -1.38 10.16
N PRO A 46 -0.69 -2.22 9.11
CA PRO A 46 -0.98 -1.79 7.76
C PRO A 46 -2.46 -1.38 7.63
N GLY A 47 -2.82 -0.72 6.53
CA GLY A 47 -4.15 -0.16 6.38
C GLY A 47 -4.81 -0.39 5.03
N HIS A 48 -4.05 -0.56 3.96
CA HIS A 48 -4.52 -0.44 2.58
C HIS A 48 -5.56 -1.49 2.13
N HIS A 49 -5.72 -2.60 2.86
CA HIS A 49 -6.78 -3.58 2.60
C HIS A 49 -8.08 -3.31 3.36
N ALA A 50 -8.09 -2.42 4.36
CA ALA A 50 -9.30 -2.12 5.12
C ALA A 50 -10.26 -1.26 4.29
N ALA A 51 -11.47 -1.75 4.07
CA ALA A 51 -12.58 -1.07 3.42
C ALA A 51 -13.54 -0.47 4.46
N LYS A 52 -14.69 0.07 4.02
CA LYS A 52 -15.70 0.71 4.89
C LYS A 52 -16.21 -0.23 5.99
N ASP A 53 -16.44 -1.49 5.65
CA ASP A 53 -17.11 -2.48 6.46
C ASP A 53 -16.39 -3.84 6.49
N ASN A 54 -15.19 -3.90 5.94
CA ASN A 54 -14.40 -5.11 5.84
C ASN A 54 -12.94 -4.87 6.25
N ALA A 55 -12.39 -5.76 7.07
CA ALA A 55 -11.00 -5.82 7.46
C ALA A 55 -10.35 -7.06 6.84
N GLY A 56 -9.12 -6.96 6.39
CA GLY A 56 -8.39 -8.08 5.79
C GLY A 56 -6.92 -7.75 5.62
N GLY A 57 -6.09 -8.72 5.23
CA GLY A 57 -4.67 -8.49 4.96
C GLY A 57 -3.93 -7.79 6.10
N TYR A 58 -4.21 -8.17 7.35
CA TYR A 58 -3.68 -7.54 8.59
C TYR A 58 -4.15 -6.09 8.84
N CYS A 59 -4.99 -5.52 7.97
CA CYS A 59 -5.49 -4.15 8.05
C CYS A 59 -6.82 -4.10 8.83
N TYR A 60 -6.90 -3.17 9.79
CA TYR A 60 -8.10 -2.90 10.59
C TYR A 60 -8.71 -1.53 10.27
N LEU A 61 -7.86 -0.51 10.12
CA LEU A 61 -8.23 0.84 9.70
C LEU A 61 -7.36 1.21 8.50
N ASN A 62 -7.93 1.89 7.53
CA ASN A 62 -7.18 2.34 6.37
C ASN A 62 -6.45 3.65 6.66
N ASN A 63 -5.20 3.55 7.08
CA ASN A 63 -4.39 4.69 7.52
C ASN A 63 -4.21 5.74 6.41
N ALA A 64 -3.91 5.30 5.18
CA ALA A 64 -3.74 6.19 4.04
C ALA A 64 -5.04 6.90 3.67
N ALA A 65 -6.18 6.19 3.70
CA ALA A 65 -7.49 6.78 3.41
C ALA A 65 -7.92 7.76 4.50
N VAL A 66 -7.72 7.43 5.78
CA VAL A 66 -8.00 8.34 6.90
C VAL A 66 -7.18 9.62 6.75
N LEU A 67 -5.89 9.50 6.46
CA LEU A 67 -5.01 10.65 6.25
C LEU A 67 -5.47 11.51 5.07
N ALA A 68 -5.71 10.90 3.90
CA ALA A 68 -6.18 11.61 2.72
C ALA A 68 -7.49 12.36 3.00
N LYS A 69 -8.44 11.71 3.67
CA LYS A 69 -9.73 12.33 4.03
C LYS A 69 -9.58 13.43 5.07
N ALA A 70 -8.69 13.28 6.04
CA ALA A 70 -8.38 14.32 7.01
C ALA A 70 -7.78 15.55 6.32
N LEU A 71 -6.88 15.35 5.35
CA LEU A 71 -6.26 16.43 4.59
C LEU A 71 -7.28 17.20 3.75
N THR A 72 -8.22 16.53 3.08
CA THR A 72 -9.28 17.22 2.31
C THR A 72 -10.25 18.00 3.19
N LYS A 73 -10.42 17.62 4.47
CA LYS A 73 -11.26 18.32 5.45
C LYS A 73 -10.50 19.30 6.33
N SER A 74 -9.19 19.40 6.16
CA SER A 74 -8.34 20.30 6.94
C SER A 74 -8.55 21.77 6.58
N SER A 75 -8.02 22.67 7.42
CA SER A 75 -8.00 24.11 7.17
C SER A 75 -7.17 24.51 5.93
N LEU A 76 -6.53 23.56 5.25
CA LEU A 76 -5.70 23.76 4.07
C LEU A 76 -6.53 23.86 2.77
N ASN A 77 -7.82 23.52 2.80
CA ASN A 77 -8.69 23.49 1.62
C ASN A 77 -8.10 22.67 0.45
N LEU A 78 -7.49 21.51 0.76
CA LEU A 78 -6.96 20.62 -0.25
C LEU A 78 -8.13 19.93 -0.97
N THR A 79 -8.24 20.17 -2.25
CA THR A 79 -9.32 19.63 -3.11
C THR A 79 -8.86 18.46 -3.95
N ARG A 80 -7.55 18.23 -4.06
CA ARG A 80 -6.98 17.13 -4.85
C ARG A 80 -5.85 16.48 -4.09
N VAL A 81 -6.07 15.21 -3.74
CA VAL A 81 -5.08 14.35 -3.09
C VAL A 81 -4.81 13.15 -3.99
N ALA A 82 -3.57 12.71 -4.06
CA ALA A 82 -3.25 11.43 -4.67
C ALA A 82 -2.78 10.45 -3.59
N ILE A 83 -3.16 9.18 -3.74
CA ILE A 83 -2.63 8.06 -2.98
C ILE A 83 -1.88 7.17 -3.97
N LEU A 84 -0.60 6.95 -3.73
CA LEU A 84 0.24 6.01 -4.47
C LEU A 84 0.54 4.83 -3.55
N ASP A 85 0.05 3.67 -3.91
CA ASP A 85 0.29 2.43 -3.19
C ASP A 85 1.39 1.64 -3.91
N VAL A 86 2.49 1.38 -3.20
CA VAL A 86 3.68 0.65 -3.69
C VAL A 86 3.92 -0.64 -2.92
N ASP A 87 2.92 -1.07 -2.13
CA ASP A 87 2.91 -2.38 -1.49
C ASP A 87 2.87 -3.50 -2.54
N TYR A 88 3.36 -4.67 -2.16
CA TYR A 88 3.34 -5.86 -3.02
C TYR A 88 1.92 -6.29 -3.41
N HIS A 89 0.96 -6.08 -2.51
CA HIS A 89 -0.44 -6.43 -2.71
C HIS A 89 -1.28 -5.25 -3.20
N ALA A 90 -2.35 -5.54 -3.92
CA ALA A 90 -3.28 -4.48 -4.34
C ALA A 90 -3.96 -3.81 -3.14
N GLY A 91 -3.93 -2.47 -3.10
CA GLY A 91 -4.61 -1.66 -2.09
C GLY A 91 -6.14 -1.61 -2.29
N ASN A 92 -6.78 -2.77 -2.29
CA ASN A 92 -8.20 -2.92 -2.62
C ASN A 92 -9.13 -2.14 -1.68
N GLY A 93 -8.79 -2.06 -0.39
CA GLY A 93 -9.54 -1.25 0.58
C GLY A 93 -9.49 0.24 0.24
N THR A 94 -8.31 0.76 -0.07
CA THR A 94 -8.12 2.16 -0.49
C THR A 94 -8.88 2.45 -1.78
N CYS A 95 -8.78 1.59 -2.80
CA CYS A 95 -9.53 1.71 -4.04
C CYS A 95 -11.05 1.75 -3.78
N SER A 96 -11.55 0.85 -2.95
CA SER A 96 -12.97 0.76 -2.56
C SER A 96 -13.47 2.05 -1.90
N LEU A 97 -12.71 2.60 -0.95
CA LEU A 97 -13.11 3.79 -0.19
C LEU A 97 -13.21 5.06 -1.04
N PHE A 98 -12.45 5.15 -2.14
CA PHE A 98 -12.43 6.31 -3.03
C PHE A 98 -13.00 6.02 -4.43
N TYR A 99 -13.68 4.89 -4.62
CA TYR A 99 -14.11 4.43 -5.94
C TYR A 99 -15.03 5.40 -6.67
N HIS A 100 -15.79 6.22 -5.90
CA HIS A 100 -16.72 7.24 -6.40
C HIS A 100 -16.22 8.69 -6.16
N ASP A 101 -15.04 8.86 -5.53
CA ASP A 101 -14.54 10.18 -5.13
C ASP A 101 -13.77 10.84 -6.29
N PRO A 102 -14.21 12.01 -6.79
CA PRO A 102 -13.54 12.69 -7.90
C PRO A 102 -12.25 13.41 -7.46
N ASP A 103 -12.09 13.68 -6.17
CA ASP A 103 -11.05 14.53 -5.61
C ASP A 103 -9.81 13.76 -5.17
N VAL A 104 -9.94 12.43 -5.05
CA VAL A 104 -8.84 11.54 -4.67
C VAL A 104 -8.48 10.61 -5.83
N LEU A 105 -7.25 10.74 -6.32
CA LEU A 105 -6.68 9.77 -7.27
C LEU A 105 -6.01 8.65 -6.49
N VAL A 106 -6.43 7.42 -6.70
CA VAL A 106 -5.79 6.22 -6.12
C VAL A 106 -5.04 5.48 -7.22
N VAL A 107 -3.76 5.25 -7.02
CA VAL A 107 -2.91 4.45 -7.91
C VAL A 107 -2.26 3.35 -7.10
N SER A 108 -2.34 2.10 -7.56
CA SER A 108 -1.71 0.95 -6.90
C SER A 108 -0.88 0.16 -7.92
N ILE A 109 0.42 -0.03 -7.62
CA ILE A 109 1.35 -0.87 -8.39
C ILE A 109 1.62 -2.10 -7.55
N HIS A 110 1.22 -3.27 -8.00
CA HIS A 110 1.20 -4.48 -7.18
C HIS A 110 1.39 -5.75 -8.02
N ALA A 111 1.64 -6.87 -7.36
CA ALA A 111 1.67 -8.18 -7.99
C ALA A 111 0.28 -8.54 -8.57
N SER A 112 0.26 -9.23 -9.70
CA SER A 112 -1.00 -9.60 -10.36
C SER A 112 -1.93 -10.36 -9.42
N PRO A 113 -3.19 -9.92 -9.24
CA PRO A 113 -4.17 -10.59 -8.40
C PRO A 113 -4.62 -11.95 -8.95
N GLU A 114 -4.15 -12.37 -10.12
CA GLU A 114 -4.37 -13.73 -10.62
C GLU A 114 -3.66 -14.79 -9.77
N GLY A 115 -2.51 -14.44 -9.16
CA GLY A 115 -1.72 -15.32 -8.32
C GLY A 115 -1.63 -14.89 -6.86
N GLU A 116 -1.89 -13.62 -6.56
CA GLU A 116 -1.63 -13.03 -5.26
C GLU A 116 -2.90 -12.45 -4.62
N TYR A 117 -2.87 -12.34 -3.28
CA TYR A 117 -3.93 -11.67 -2.54
C TYR A 117 -4.11 -10.21 -3.05
N PRO A 118 -5.32 -9.67 -3.18
CA PRO A 118 -6.63 -10.19 -2.72
C PRO A 118 -7.42 -11.00 -3.76
N TRP A 119 -6.83 -11.50 -4.82
CA TRP A 119 -7.33 -12.38 -5.90
C TRP A 119 -8.56 -11.88 -6.68
N ASN A 120 -9.46 -11.13 -6.06
CA ASN A 120 -10.72 -10.66 -6.63
C ASN A 120 -10.77 -9.16 -6.90
N SER A 121 -9.67 -8.43 -6.68
CA SER A 121 -9.57 -6.98 -6.87
C SER A 121 -8.12 -6.58 -7.16
N GLY A 122 -7.94 -5.41 -7.77
CA GLY A 122 -6.63 -4.91 -8.22
C GLY A 122 -6.45 -5.08 -9.73
N TYR A 123 -7.50 -5.37 -10.47
CA TYR A 123 -7.42 -5.48 -11.93
C TYR A 123 -7.38 -4.11 -12.61
N ALA A 124 -6.66 -4.03 -13.73
CA ALA A 124 -6.52 -2.79 -14.50
C ALA A 124 -7.87 -2.26 -15.05
N THR A 125 -8.90 -3.09 -15.08
CA THR A 125 -10.27 -2.71 -15.47
C THR A 125 -11.05 -1.99 -14.36
N GLU A 126 -10.58 -2.03 -13.12
CA GLU A 126 -11.18 -1.33 -12.00
C GLU A 126 -10.68 0.12 -12.00
N GLN A 127 -11.48 1.03 -12.58
CA GLN A 127 -11.07 2.42 -12.86
C GLN A 127 -11.87 3.47 -12.09
N GLY A 128 -12.60 3.06 -11.05
CA GLY A 128 -13.56 3.92 -10.37
C GLY A 128 -14.91 3.93 -11.08
N SER A 129 -15.90 4.58 -10.50
CA SER A 129 -17.23 4.74 -11.11
C SER A 129 -17.90 6.05 -10.72
N GLY A 130 -19.02 6.37 -11.37
CA GLY A 130 -19.75 7.60 -11.14
C GLY A 130 -18.85 8.84 -11.26
N ARG A 131 -18.82 9.68 -10.24
CA ARG A 131 -17.95 10.89 -10.21
C ARG A 131 -16.47 10.55 -10.09
N GLY A 132 -16.11 9.39 -9.53
CA GLY A 132 -14.76 8.90 -9.41
C GLY A 132 -14.27 8.09 -10.61
N LEU A 133 -14.99 8.04 -11.71
CA LEU A 133 -14.56 7.34 -12.92
C LEU A 133 -13.20 7.87 -13.39
N HIS A 134 -12.26 6.95 -13.67
CA HIS A 134 -10.85 7.21 -13.99
C HIS A 134 -10.01 7.82 -12.85
N LYS A 135 -10.50 7.71 -11.59
CA LYS A 135 -9.75 8.11 -10.40
C LYS A 135 -9.11 6.93 -9.66
N THR A 136 -9.34 5.71 -10.13
CA THR A 136 -8.62 4.51 -9.69
C THR A 136 -7.77 3.98 -10.84
N ILE A 137 -6.49 3.73 -10.59
CA ILE A 137 -5.53 3.18 -11.57
C ILE A 137 -4.82 2.00 -10.91
N ASN A 138 -5.16 0.80 -11.33
CA ASN A 138 -4.49 -0.43 -10.91
C ASN A 138 -3.45 -0.85 -11.95
N VAL A 139 -2.26 -1.17 -11.48
CA VAL A 139 -1.12 -1.57 -12.29
C VAL A 139 -0.61 -2.93 -11.80
N PRO A 140 -1.32 -4.02 -12.17
CA PRO A 140 -0.87 -5.36 -11.83
C PRO A 140 0.39 -5.70 -12.62
N LEU A 141 1.46 -6.07 -11.91
CA LEU A 141 2.72 -6.50 -12.48
C LEU A 141 2.80 -8.03 -12.59
N PRO A 142 3.46 -8.57 -13.63
CA PRO A 142 3.63 -10.01 -13.77
C PRO A 142 4.50 -10.60 -12.65
N PRO A 143 4.39 -11.92 -12.39
CA PRO A 143 5.33 -12.62 -11.51
C PRO A 143 6.79 -12.41 -11.93
N ALA A 144 7.71 -12.43 -10.97
CA ALA A 144 9.14 -12.21 -11.15
C ALA A 144 9.51 -10.81 -11.70
N SER A 145 8.65 -9.81 -11.49
CA SER A 145 8.96 -8.43 -11.86
C SER A 145 10.16 -7.90 -11.06
N THR A 146 11.06 -7.27 -11.79
CA THR A 146 12.23 -6.57 -11.28
C THR A 146 12.05 -5.05 -11.47
N TRP A 147 13.07 -4.28 -11.19
CA TRP A 147 13.05 -2.84 -11.48
C TRP A 147 12.77 -2.52 -12.95
N ALA A 148 13.16 -3.39 -13.87
CA ALA A 148 12.97 -3.19 -15.30
C ALA A 148 11.47 -3.12 -15.69
N GLU A 149 10.61 -3.87 -14.98
CA GLU A 149 9.15 -3.83 -15.14
C GLU A 149 8.53 -2.77 -14.24
N TYR A 150 9.09 -2.57 -13.04
CA TYR A 150 8.54 -1.67 -12.03
C TYR A 150 8.72 -0.18 -12.41
N GLU A 151 9.91 0.21 -12.89
CA GLU A 151 10.22 1.62 -13.20
C GLU A 151 9.26 2.23 -14.25
N PRO A 152 8.98 1.60 -15.41
CA PRO A 152 8.03 2.16 -16.37
C PRO A 152 6.63 2.35 -15.79
N ALA A 153 6.17 1.41 -14.94
CA ALA A 153 4.90 1.50 -14.24
C ALA A 153 4.90 2.71 -13.29
N LEU A 154 5.94 2.86 -12.48
CA LEU A 154 6.07 3.97 -11.54
C LEU A 154 6.16 5.32 -12.27
N VAL A 155 6.94 5.42 -13.34
CA VAL A 155 7.04 6.65 -14.15
C VAL A 155 5.68 7.04 -14.73
N ALA A 156 4.93 6.08 -15.27
CA ALA A 156 3.60 6.33 -15.81
C ALA A 156 2.62 6.81 -14.71
N THR A 157 2.66 6.20 -13.54
CA THR A 157 1.80 6.61 -12.40
C THR A 157 2.17 7.98 -11.85
N ILE A 158 3.46 8.32 -11.79
CA ILE A 158 3.92 9.68 -11.43
C ILE A 158 3.36 10.73 -12.40
N ARG A 159 3.34 10.43 -13.70
CA ARG A 159 2.72 11.33 -14.69
C ARG A 159 1.23 11.51 -14.44
N ALA A 160 0.49 10.43 -14.11
CA ALA A 160 -0.92 10.51 -13.77
C ALA A 160 -1.16 11.37 -12.51
N ILE A 161 -0.33 11.22 -11.47
CA ILE A 161 -0.40 12.02 -10.25
C ILE A 161 -0.18 13.51 -10.55
N LYS A 162 0.83 13.84 -11.37
CA LYS A 162 1.09 15.21 -11.79
C LYS A 162 -0.07 15.80 -12.58
N LYS A 163 -0.68 15.03 -13.48
CA LYS A 163 -1.83 15.47 -14.28
C LYS A 163 -3.11 15.60 -13.46
N HIS A 164 -3.26 14.83 -12.39
CA HIS A 164 -4.32 15.05 -11.41
C HIS A 164 -4.15 16.40 -10.70
N ASP A 165 -2.98 17.01 -10.81
CA ASP A 165 -2.61 18.26 -10.12
C ASP A 165 -2.76 18.10 -8.59
N ALA A 166 -2.31 16.96 -8.08
CA ALA A 166 -2.36 16.65 -6.65
C ALA A 166 -1.62 17.72 -5.85
N GLN A 167 -2.22 18.15 -4.75
CA GLN A 167 -1.64 19.15 -3.85
C GLN A 167 -0.82 18.51 -2.73
N VAL A 168 -1.12 17.24 -2.42
CA VAL A 168 -0.38 16.38 -1.49
C VAL A 168 -0.41 14.95 -2.03
N LEU A 169 0.68 14.24 -1.86
CA LEU A 169 0.81 12.83 -2.15
C LEU A 169 0.87 12.02 -0.85
N VAL A 170 -0.01 11.05 -0.71
CA VAL A 170 0.07 10.00 0.31
C VAL A 170 0.65 8.76 -0.35
N VAL A 171 1.65 8.14 0.24
CA VAL A 171 2.27 6.91 -0.27
C VAL A 171 2.01 5.79 0.72
N SER A 172 1.20 4.81 0.36
CA SER A 172 1.13 3.53 1.06
C SER A 172 2.42 2.77 0.77
N LEU A 173 3.35 2.80 1.74
CA LEU A 173 4.71 2.28 1.59
C LEU A 173 4.79 0.87 2.15
N GLY A 174 4.53 -0.13 1.30
CA GLY A 174 4.91 -1.51 1.55
C GLY A 174 6.40 -1.74 1.25
N LEU A 175 7.04 -2.57 2.04
CA LEU A 175 8.45 -2.96 1.88
C LEU A 175 8.56 -4.42 1.40
N ASP A 176 7.44 -5.05 1.15
CA ASP A 176 7.29 -6.46 0.80
C ASP A 176 7.51 -6.74 -0.70
N THR A 177 7.76 -5.72 -1.52
CA THR A 177 8.31 -5.86 -2.88
C THR A 177 9.81 -6.18 -2.89
N HIS A 178 10.48 -6.19 -1.70
CA HIS A 178 11.89 -6.51 -1.57
C HIS A 178 12.18 -7.99 -1.88
N GLU A 179 13.27 -8.26 -2.60
CA GLU A 179 13.64 -9.59 -3.13
C GLU A 179 13.71 -10.72 -2.10
N PHE A 180 13.89 -10.40 -0.82
CA PHE A 180 13.97 -11.36 0.30
C PHE A 180 12.82 -11.23 1.29
N ASP A 181 11.69 -10.64 0.88
CA ASP A 181 10.54 -10.57 1.77
C ASP A 181 9.86 -11.95 1.89
N PRO A 182 9.59 -12.43 3.11
CA PRO A 182 9.03 -13.77 3.32
C PRO A 182 7.55 -13.90 2.96
N VAL A 183 6.83 -12.77 2.74
CA VAL A 183 5.39 -12.82 2.41
C VAL A 183 5.14 -13.24 0.97
N GLN A 184 6.11 -13.05 0.10
CA GLN A 184 5.98 -13.42 -1.29
C GLN A 184 5.95 -14.94 -1.43
N GLU A 185 4.95 -15.48 -2.12
CA GLU A 185 4.87 -16.89 -2.39
C GLU A 185 6.01 -17.32 -3.32
N ARG A 186 6.94 -18.13 -2.80
CA ARG A 186 8.15 -18.55 -3.52
C ARG A 186 7.84 -19.35 -4.80
N GLU A 187 6.67 -19.96 -4.87
CA GLU A 187 6.24 -20.76 -6.04
C GLU A 187 5.81 -19.88 -7.22
N THR A 188 5.39 -18.65 -6.96
CA THR A 188 4.92 -17.70 -8.00
C THR A 188 6.02 -16.76 -8.49
N ALA A 189 7.23 -16.82 -7.95
CA ALA A 189 8.33 -15.91 -8.23
C ALA A 189 7.90 -14.44 -8.03
N GLY A 190 7.88 -13.99 -6.77
CA GLY A 190 7.50 -12.65 -6.37
C GLY A 190 8.31 -11.52 -7.01
N MET A 191 8.12 -10.30 -6.60
CA MET A 191 8.93 -9.16 -7.05
C MET A 191 10.35 -9.21 -6.47
N SER A 192 11.30 -8.58 -7.16
CA SER A 192 12.71 -8.55 -6.76
C SER A 192 13.26 -7.14 -6.83
N LEU A 193 12.83 -6.27 -5.92
CA LEU A 193 13.43 -4.95 -5.76
C LEU A 193 14.53 -5.01 -4.69
N ASN A 194 15.65 -4.36 -4.97
CA ASN A 194 16.77 -4.22 -4.04
C ASN A 194 16.87 -2.79 -3.48
N TYR A 195 17.82 -2.53 -2.59
CA TYR A 195 17.99 -1.22 -1.96
C TYR A 195 18.20 -0.07 -2.93
N ASP A 196 18.94 -0.28 -4.03
CA ASP A 196 19.17 0.75 -5.04
C ASP A 196 17.88 1.07 -5.80
N ASP A 197 17.00 0.09 -5.99
CA ASP A 197 15.71 0.28 -6.64
C ASP A 197 14.76 1.09 -5.76
N TYR A 198 14.78 0.88 -4.44
CA TYR A 198 14.03 1.72 -3.50
C TYR A 198 14.58 3.16 -3.44
N GLU A 199 15.88 3.37 -3.62
CA GLU A 199 16.45 4.72 -3.73
C GLU A 199 15.97 5.41 -5.01
N LYS A 200 15.98 4.72 -6.15
CA LYS A 200 15.40 5.22 -7.41
C LYS A 200 13.89 5.50 -7.29
N MET A 201 13.15 4.61 -6.59
CA MET A 201 11.73 4.81 -6.29
C MET A 201 11.51 6.12 -5.54
N GLY A 202 12.25 6.37 -4.47
CA GLY A 202 12.20 7.61 -3.70
C GLY A 202 12.48 8.84 -4.57
N ALA A 203 13.50 8.79 -5.43
CA ALA A 203 13.86 9.88 -6.33
C ALA A 203 12.73 10.19 -7.34
N LEU A 204 12.10 9.17 -7.89
CA LEU A 204 10.95 9.34 -8.80
C LEU A 204 9.74 9.92 -8.06
N ILE A 205 9.44 9.46 -6.85
CA ILE A 205 8.34 9.99 -6.03
C ILE A 205 8.58 11.47 -5.70
N ALA A 206 9.79 11.85 -5.32
CA ALA A 206 10.18 13.25 -5.09
C ALA A 206 9.91 14.11 -6.33
N GLY A 207 10.08 13.53 -7.51
CA GLY A 207 9.77 14.16 -8.79
C GLY A 207 8.30 14.56 -8.96
N CYS A 208 7.35 14.13 -8.12
CA CYS A 208 5.99 14.67 -8.10
C CYS A 208 5.95 16.16 -7.74
N GLY A 209 6.92 16.64 -6.97
CA GLY A 209 7.05 18.06 -6.64
C GLY A 209 6.00 18.57 -5.67
N VAL A 210 5.44 17.71 -4.83
CA VAL A 210 4.43 18.04 -3.80
C VAL A 210 4.85 17.45 -2.45
N ALA A 211 4.31 18.01 -1.37
CA ALA A 211 4.50 17.43 -0.05
C ALA A 211 4.03 15.97 -0.05
N THR A 212 4.87 15.09 0.48
CA THR A 212 4.65 13.65 0.44
C THR A 212 4.53 13.09 1.85
N VAL A 213 3.54 12.26 2.11
CA VAL A 213 3.40 11.54 3.38
C VAL A 213 3.45 10.05 3.09
N PHE A 214 4.48 9.40 3.59
CA PHE A 214 4.56 7.94 3.58
C PHE A 214 3.79 7.38 4.77
N VAL A 215 3.02 6.33 4.53
CA VAL A 215 2.31 5.55 5.53
C VAL A 215 2.83 4.12 5.46
N GLN A 216 3.30 3.58 6.57
CA GLN A 216 3.80 2.21 6.63
C GLN A 216 2.68 1.22 6.33
N GLU A 217 2.94 0.31 5.40
CA GLU A 217 2.06 -0.82 5.10
C GLU A 217 2.78 -2.15 5.35
N GLY A 218 2.80 -3.08 4.39
CA GLY A 218 3.46 -4.37 4.49
C GLY A 218 4.99 -4.28 4.53
N GLY A 219 5.62 -5.44 4.64
CA GLY A 219 7.06 -5.60 4.74
C GLY A 219 7.42 -6.41 5.97
N TYR A 220 7.86 -7.65 5.75
CA TYR A 220 7.97 -8.68 6.78
C TYR A 220 9.42 -9.16 6.97
N ASN A 221 10.35 -8.65 6.16
CA ASN A 221 11.78 -8.80 6.40
C ASN A 221 12.26 -7.73 7.38
N LEU A 222 12.17 -8.01 8.68
CA LEU A 222 12.50 -7.05 9.74
C LEU A 222 13.97 -6.61 9.74
N GLU A 223 14.88 -7.45 9.25
CA GLU A 223 16.30 -7.11 9.14
C GLU A 223 16.57 -6.10 8.02
N ALA A 224 15.79 -6.15 6.93
CA ALA A 224 15.93 -5.27 5.78
C ALA A 224 15.12 -3.97 5.92
N ALA A 225 14.02 -3.97 6.65
CA ALA A 225 13.02 -2.90 6.67
C ALA A 225 13.61 -1.50 6.91
N GLY A 226 14.48 -1.35 7.91
CA GLY A 226 15.12 -0.05 8.19
C GLY A 226 16.02 0.44 7.06
N SER A 227 16.75 -0.47 6.40
CA SER A 227 17.61 -0.15 5.26
C SER A 227 16.81 0.22 4.02
N ILE A 228 15.68 -0.45 3.78
CA ILE A 228 14.76 -0.15 2.68
C ILE A 228 14.20 1.28 2.85
N VAL A 229 13.64 1.60 4.00
CA VAL A 229 13.11 2.95 4.31
C VAL A 229 14.20 4.01 4.14
N ALA A 230 15.41 3.74 4.64
CA ALA A 230 16.55 4.66 4.48
C ALA A 230 16.91 4.87 2.99
N SER A 231 16.79 3.84 2.15
CA SER A 231 17.00 3.95 0.71
C SER A 231 15.95 4.85 0.04
N VAL A 232 14.66 4.64 0.36
CA VAL A 232 13.59 5.52 -0.14
C VAL A 232 13.86 6.98 0.24
N PHE A 233 14.25 7.25 1.48
CA PHE A 233 14.47 8.63 1.95
C PHE A 233 15.72 9.27 1.32
N ARG A 234 16.80 8.52 1.10
CA ARG A 234 17.94 9.02 0.31
C ARG A 234 17.51 9.39 -1.10
N GLY A 235 16.66 8.56 -1.71
CA GLY A 235 16.05 8.85 -3.00
C GLY A 235 15.21 10.13 -2.98
N MET A 236 14.38 10.32 -1.97
CA MET A 236 13.60 11.55 -1.80
C MET A 236 14.51 12.78 -1.71
N GLU A 237 15.57 12.74 -0.93
CA GLU A 237 16.52 13.86 -0.79
C GLU A 237 17.22 14.19 -2.11
N SER A 238 17.64 13.17 -2.87
CA SER A 238 18.32 13.35 -4.15
C SER A 238 17.39 13.80 -5.28
N GLY A 239 16.11 13.41 -5.21
CA GLY A 239 15.12 13.60 -6.27
C GLY A 239 14.33 14.91 -6.22
N PHE A 240 14.51 15.77 -5.20
CA PHE A 240 13.83 17.06 -5.11
C PHE A 240 14.25 18.03 -6.21
N CYS A 241 14.07 17.62 -7.45
CA CYS A 241 14.30 18.44 -8.63
C CYS A 241 12.98 18.96 -9.18
N SER A 242 12.97 20.18 -9.72
CA SER A 242 11.81 20.88 -10.24
C SER A 242 11.01 20.01 -11.23
N ALA A 243 9.78 19.67 -10.87
CA ALA A 243 8.85 19.02 -11.76
C ALA A 243 7.97 20.05 -12.47
N ASN A 244 8.04 20.14 -13.81
CA ASN A 244 7.07 20.89 -14.58
C ASN A 244 5.83 20.02 -14.81
N PRO A 245 4.63 20.44 -14.36
CA PRO A 245 3.42 19.67 -14.61
C PRO A 245 3.05 19.76 -16.10
N GLU A 246 2.91 18.61 -16.75
CA GLU A 246 2.27 18.56 -18.07
C GLU A 246 0.76 18.79 -17.90
N ARG A 247 0.23 19.84 -18.52
CA ARG A 247 -1.19 20.22 -18.45
C ARG A 247 -1.91 19.80 -19.74
N GLY A 248 -3.13 19.28 -19.63
CA GLY A 248 -4.07 19.27 -20.73
C GLY A 248 -4.74 17.97 -21.17
N GLU A 249 -4.50 16.83 -20.52
CA GLU A 249 -5.19 15.57 -20.85
C GLU A 249 -6.32 15.26 -19.87
N SER A 250 -7.36 14.53 -20.35
CA SER A 250 -8.44 14.06 -19.47
C SER A 250 -7.98 12.92 -18.55
N ALA A 251 -8.68 12.70 -17.43
CA ALA A 251 -8.40 11.59 -16.53
C ALA A 251 -8.48 10.23 -17.26
N GLU A 252 -9.44 10.08 -18.18
CA GLU A 252 -9.58 8.89 -19.03
C GLU A 252 -8.36 8.70 -19.92
N THR A 253 -7.91 9.75 -20.60
CA THR A 253 -6.71 9.72 -21.46
C THR A 253 -5.47 9.36 -20.66
N ILE A 254 -5.32 9.89 -19.44
CA ILE A 254 -4.21 9.58 -18.54
C ILE A 254 -4.23 8.08 -18.16
N ALA A 255 -5.36 7.60 -17.66
CA ALA A 255 -5.50 6.19 -17.26
C ALA A 255 -5.21 5.26 -18.46
N THR A 256 -5.77 5.59 -19.64
CA THR A 256 -5.55 4.82 -20.87
C THR A 256 -4.08 4.84 -21.29
N ASN A 257 -3.39 6.00 -21.22
CA ASN A 257 -1.98 6.13 -21.59
C ASN A 257 -1.08 5.37 -20.63
N VAL A 258 -1.35 5.43 -19.31
CA VAL A 258 -0.63 4.65 -18.29
C VAL A 258 -0.75 3.17 -18.58
N LEU A 259 -1.97 2.68 -18.78
CA LEU A 259 -2.23 1.28 -19.11
C LEU A 259 -1.59 0.88 -20.44
N ALA A 260 -1.62 1.74 -21.46
CA ALA A 260 -1.01 1.48 -22.75
C ALA A 260 0.53 1.42 -22.67
N GLU A 261 1.17 2.27 -21.88
CA GLU A 261 2.63 2.21 -21.65
C GLU A 261 3.04 0.94 -20.93
N ILE A 262 2.31 0.57 -19.88
CA ILE A 262 2.52 -0.68 -19.15
C ILE A 262 2.33 -1.87 -20.08
N THR A 263 1.24 -1.88 -20.85
CA THR A 263 0.92 -2.94 -21.81
C THR A 263 2.03 -3.17 -22.85
N LYS A 264 2.70 -2.12 -23.29
CA LYS A 264 3.85 -2.24 -24.22
C LYS A 264 5.06 -2.90 -23.60
N SER A 265 5.23 -2.74 -22.29
CA SER A 265 6.39 -3.26 -21.55
C SER A 265 6.23 -4.73 -21.14
N PHE A 266 5.00 -5.29 -21.19
CA PHE A 266 4.70 -6.63 -20.72
C PHE A 266 4.25 -7.58 -21.85
N PRO A 267 4.52 -8.90 -21.75
CA PRO A 267 4.02 -9.91 -22.68
C PRO A 267 2.48 -9.88 -22.75
N LYS A 268 1.92 -10.04 -23.93
CA LYS A 268 0.46 -9.96 -24.21
C LYS A 268 -0.42 -10.84 -23.30
N ARG A 269 0.11 -11.95 -22.77
CA ARG A 269 -0.62 -12.84 -21.85
C ARG A 269 -1.05 -12.19 -20.54
N PHE A 270 -0.40 -11.08 -20.12
CA PHE A 270 -0.73 -10.34 -18.92
C PHE A 270 -1.67 -9.16 -19.17
N VAL A 271 -1.94 -8.86 -20.44
CA VAL A 271 -2.78 -7.73 -20.86
C VAL A 271 -4.24 -8.13 -21.03
N ASP A 272 -4.53 -9.41 -21.24
CA ASP A 272 -5.91 -9.91 -21.44
C ASP A 272 -6.69 -10.10 -20.12
N GLN A 273 -6.26 -9.41 -19.05
CA GLN A 273 -6.97 -9.30 -17.76
C GLN A 273 -8.24 -8.43 -17.86
N THR A 274 -8.76 -8.19 -19.06
CA THR A 274 -9.97 -7.39 -19.29
C THR A 274 -11.27 -8.13 -19.00
N LYS A 275 -11.21 -9.43 -18.66
CA LYS A 275 -12.41 -10.17 -18.31
C LYS A 275 -12.33 -10.62 -16.86
N PRO A 276 -13.23 -10.16 -15.99
CA PRO A 276 -13.38 -10.75 -14.67
C PRO A 276 -13.64 -12.25 -14.84
N ASP A 277 -12.94 -13.06 -14.05
CA ASP A 277 -13.18 -14.50 -14.03
C ASP A 277 -14.68 -14.76 -13.77
N ARG A 278 -15.29 -15.68 -14.54
CA ARG A 278 -16.73 -15.94 -14.50
C ARG A 278 -17.19 -16.63 -13.21
N GLY A 279 -16.58 -16.39 -12.10
CA GLY A 279 -16.90 -17.00 -10.82
C GLY A 279 -16.70 -16.12 -9.60
N ALA A 280 -16.01 -15.01 -9.73
CA ALA A 280 -15.89 -14.06 -8.62
C ALA A 280 -17.19 -13.25 -8.47
N PRO A 281 -17.77 -13.13 -7.27
CA PRO A 281 -18.89 -12.23 -7.06
C PRO A 281 -18.44 -10.81 -7.39
N ALA A 282 -19.17 -10.13 -8.28
CA ALA A 282 -18.94 -8.72 -8.56
C ALA A 282 -18.94 -7.97 -7.22
N VAL A 283 -17.90 -7.19 -6.95
CA VAL A 283 -17.92 -6.27 -5.84
C VAL A 283 -18.95 -5.21 -6.18
N THR A 284 -20.18 -5.39 -5.67
CA THR A 284 -21.23 -4.39 -5.78
C THR A 284 -20.92 -3.30 -4.78
N TYR A 285 -20.49 -2.15 -5.27
CA TYR A 285 -20.43 -0.94 -4.48
C TYR A 285 -21.84 -0.36 -4.46
N ASP A 286 -22.53 -0.41 -3.31
CA ASP A 286 -23.88 0.14 -3.17
C ASP A 286 -23.84 1.65 -3.40
N ASP A 287 -24.59 2.10 -4.41
CA ASP A 287 -24.70 3.51 -4.84
C ASP A 287 -25.55 4.37 -3.86
N GLU A 288 -25.88 3.88 -2.69
CA GLU A 288 -26.66 4.63 -1.72
C GLU A 288 -25.80 5.66 -0.95
N LEU A 289 -25.50 6.77 -1.63
CA LEU A 289 -25.23 8.03 -0.95
C LEU A 289 -26.60 8.66 -0.61
N GLU A 290 -27.08 8.44 0.61
CA GLU A 290 -28.13 9.26 1.18
C GLU A 290 -27.67 10.73 1.12
N SER A 291 -28.38 11.52 0.34
CA SER A 291 -28.31 12.97 0.39
C SER A 291 -28.92 13.41 1.71
N ASP A 292 -28.08 13.75 2.67
CA ASP A 292 -28.47 14.42 3.92
C ASP A 292 -28.71 15.91 3.61
N ASP A 293 -29.85 16.19 3.00
CA ASP A 293 -30.39 17.55 2.94
C ASP A 293 -31.37 17.68 4.10
N GLY A 294 -30.90 18.32 5.17
CA GLY A 294 -31.69 18.66 6.34
C GLY A 294 -32.81 19.64 6.02
N ASP A 295 -33.74 19.59 6.90
CA ASP A 295 -34.78 20.50 7.38
C ASP A 295 -36.21 20.05 7.13
N SER A 296 -36.86 19.66 8.21
CA SER A 296 -37.98 20.44 8.76
C SER A 296 -38.73 19.66 9.84
N ASP A 297 -39.00 20.38 10.89
CA ASP A 297 -39.87 20.09 12.03
C ASP A 297 -41.20 19.42 11.70
N GLY A 298 -41.63 18.47 12.54
CA GLY A 298 -42.99 17.95 12.50
C GLY A 298 -43.24 16.83 13.49
N ASP A 299 -43.70 17.20 14.68
CA ASP A 299 -44.27 16.31 15.70
C ASP A 299 -45.31 15.35 15.12
N SER A 300 -45.22 14.06 15.41
CA SER A 300 -46.37 13.23 15.76
C SER A 300 -45.95 11.86 16.34
N GLU A 301 -46.43 11.60 17.50
CA GLU A 301 -46.38 10.33 18.24
C GLU A 301 -47.01 9.18 17.44
N GLY A 302 -46.36 8.01 17.48
CA GLY A 302 -46.88 6.79 16.88
C GLY A 302 -46.04 5.57 17.23
N GLU A 303 -46.29 5.06 18.44
CA GLU A 303 -45.78 3.81 18.98
C GLU A 303 -46.14 2.62 18.06
N LYS A 304 -45.17 1.98 17.43
CA LYS A 304 -45.33 0.66 16.79
C LYS A 304 -44.29 -0.33 17.33
N THR A 305 -44.80 -1.21 18.16
CA THR A 305 -44.17 -2.42 18.66
C THR A 305 -43.72 -3.31 17.50
N VAL A 306 -42.45 -3.58 17.39
CA VAL A 306 -41.89 -4.57 16.48
C VAL A 306 -41.60 -5.84 17.26
N SER A 307 -42.29 -6.92 16.92
CA SER A 307 -42.06 -8.27 17.42
C SER A 307 -40.75 -8.86 16.90
N PRO A 308 -40.01 -9.64 17.71
CA PRO A 308 -38.74 -10.21 17.28
C PRO A 308 -38.92 -11.37 16.28
N VAL A 309 -38.19 -11.35 15.20
CA VAL A 309 -38.06 -12.45 14.23
C VAL A 309 -37.15 -13.54 14.85
N PRO A 310 -37.56 -14.83 14.81
CA PRO A 310 -36.75 -15.90 15.38
C PRO A 310 -35.53 -16.21 14.56
N ALA A 311 -34.38 -16.30 15.21
CA ALA A 311 -33.11 -16.74 14.64
C ALA A 311 -33.16 -18.20 14.15
N SER A 312 -32.81 -18.44 12.91
CA SER A 312 -32.59 -19.77 12.37
C SER A 312 -31.27 -20.36 12.88
N PRO A 313 -31.18 -21.66 13.20
CA PRO A 313 -30.01 -22.27 13.78
C PRO A 313 -28.89 -22.46 12.76
N LEU A 314 -27.69 -22.03 13.14
CA LEU A 314 -26.43 -22.31 12.45
C LEU A 314 -26.19 -23.82 12.37
N LYS A 315 -26.03 -24.33 11.15
CA LYS A 315 -25.58 -25.69 10.88
C LYS A 315 -24.10 -25.81 11.20
N SER A 316 -23.78 -26.74 12.08
CA SER A 316 -22.39 -27.17 12.41
C SER A 316 -21.66 -27.70 11.18
N PRO A 317 -20.35 -27.48 11.05
CA PRO A 317 -19.55 -28.12 10.00
C PRO A 317 -19.43 -29.62 10.21
N LYS A 318 -19.70 -30.39 9.17
CA LYS A 318 -19.49 -31.84 9.11
C LYS A 318 -18.02 -32.14 8.87
N ASP A 319 -17.52 -33.09 9.67
CA ASP A 319 -16.38 -34.01 9.57
C ASP A 319 -15.14 -33.65 8.73
N PRO A 320 -13.93 -33.94 9.31
CA PRO A 320 -12.64 -33.74 8.67
C PRO A 320 -12.37 -34.76 7.55
N PRO A 321 -11.52 -34.47 6.56
CA PRO A 321 -11.24 -35.37 5.45
C PRO A 321 -10.46 -36.60 5.90
N LYS A 322 -10.81 -37.76 5.32
CA LYS A 322 -10.23 -39.08 5.55
C LYS A 322 -8.76 -39.11 5.15
N LYS A 323 -7.92 -39.62 6.03
CA LYS A 323 -6.50 -39.91 5.79
C LYS A 323 -6.34 -40.97 4.71
N HIS A 324 -5.47 -40.72 3.72
CA HIS A 324 -4.92 -41.74 2.83
C HIS A 324 -3.87 -42.59 3.55
N PRO A 325 -3.77 -43.90 3.28
CA PRO A 325 -2.84 -44.79 3.96
C PRO A 325 -1.48 -44.85 3.27
N GLY A 326 -0.44 -44.82 4.08
CA GLY A 326 0.76 -45.58 3.87
C GLY A 326 1.94 -44.94 3.18
N ASN A 327 2.89 -44.47 3.99
CA ASN A 327 4.30 -44.79 3.75
C ASN A 327 5.00 -44.97 5.09
N THR A 328 5.52 -46.17 5.27
CA THR A 328 6.28 -46.63 6.45
C THR A 328 7.67 -45.96 6.47
N PRO A 329 8.15 -45.47 7.60
CA PRO A 329 9.53 -44.99 7.70
C PRO A 329 10.48 -46.16 7.96
N GLY A 330 11.58 -46.20 7.24
CA GLY A 330 12.72 -47.08 7.47
C GLY A 330 13.52 -46.71 8.75
N PRO A 331 14.39 -47.58 9.25
CA PRO A 331 14.92 -47.52 10.62
C PRO A 331 15.94 -46.38 10.82
N ALA A 332 15.81 -45.72 11.97
CA ALA A 332 16.68 -44.68 12.45
C ALA A 332 18.13 -45.19 12.67
N VAL A 333 19.09 -44.46 12.09
CA VAL A 333 20.52 -44.61 12.38
C VAL A 333 20.84 -43.72 13.58
N SER A 334 21.30 -44.39 14.65
CA SER A 334 21.80 -43.78 15.90
C SER A 334 23.06 -42.95 15.63
N ALA A 335 23.02 -41.66 15.83
CA ALA A 335 24.20 -40.81 15.91
C ALA A 335 24.48 -40.41 17.35
N THR A 336 25.67 -40.80 17.83
CA THR A 336 26.23 -40.48 19.15
C THR A 336 26.54 -38.95 19.23
N PRO A 337 26.36 -38.32 20.38
CA PRO A 337 26.65 -36.88 20.53
C PRO A 337 28.17 -36.66 20.73
N THR A 338 28.74 -35.83 19.87
CA THR A 338 30.11 -35.32 20.04
C THR A 338 30.07 -34.06 20.94
N LYS A 339 31.00 -34.04 21.88
CA LYS A 339 31.25 -33.07 22.94
C LYS A 339 31.67 -31.70 22.32
N PRO A 340 31.26 -30.55 22.89
CA PRO A 340 31.68 -29.24 22.39
C PRO A 340 33.14 -28.97 22.73
N THR A 341 33.89 -28.46 21.76
CA THR A 341 35.25 -27.93 21.93
C THR A 341 35.22 -26.50 22.43
N GLU A 342 36.01 -26.17 23.45
CA GLU A 342 36.21 -24.83 24.01
C GLU A 342 36.82 -23.86 22.99
N PRO A 343 36.48 -22.54 23.05
CA PRO A 343 37.09 -21.55 22.18
C PRO A 343 38.49 -21.15 22.65
N THR A 344 39.46 -21.20 21.74
CA THR A 344 40.83 -20.74 21.91
C THR A 344 40.90 -19.22 21.98
N LYS A 345 41.67 -18.69 22.97
CA LYS A 345 41.97 -17.26 23.14
C LYS A 345 42.77 -16.70 21.95
N PRO A 346 42.53 -15.46 21.52
CA PRO A 346 43.37 -14.80 20.52
C PRO A 346 44.69 -14.30 21.13
N GLU A 347 45.78 -14.51 20.40
CA GLU A 347 47.11 -13.93 20.67
C GLU A 347 47.20 -12.43 20.48
N PRO A 348 48.08 -11.71 21.21
CA PRO A 348 48.20 -10.26 21.16
C PRO A 348 48.98 -9.78 19.92
N LYS A 349 48.37 -8.87 19.17
CA LYS A 349 49.02 -8.18 18.03
C LYS A 349 50.14 -7.26 18.51
N GLN A 350 51.31 -7.40 17.95
CA GLN A 350 52.49 -6.55 18.08
C GLN A 350 52.22 -5.11 17.59
N LYS A 351 52.62 -4.13 18.38
CA LYS A 351 52.66 -2.71 17.99
C LYS A 351 53.82 -2.45 17.04
N THR A 352 53.56 -1.96 15.86
CA THR A 352 54.56 -1.28 15.02
C THR A 352 54.48 0.23 15.19
N LYS A 353 55.61 0.83 15.53
CA LYS A 353 55.87 2.27 15.64
C LYS A 353 56.15 2.88 14.26
N GLY A 354 55.77 4.13 14.12
CA GLY A 354 56.37 5.07 13.13
C GLY A 354 55.32 5.42 12.03
N GLY A 355 55.11 6.66 11.75
CA GLY A 355 55.83 7.83 11.54
C GLY A 355 54.87 8.97 11.13
N TRP A 356 55.14 10.12 11.65
CA TRP A 356 54.66 11.42 11.24
C TRP A 356 55.08 11.84 9.85
N PHE A 357 54.18 12.52 9.12
CA PHE A 357 54.35 13.65 8.18
C PHE A 357 52.90 13.92 7.65
N GLY A 358 52.24 15.06 7.76
CA GLY A 358 52.62 16.47 7.61
C GLY A 358 52.39 16.93 6.15
N PHE A 359 51.14 17.31 5.80
CA PHE A 359 50.73 18.53 5.13
C PHE A 359 49.20 18.51 4.96
#